data_4a9737affd9fbcc644b3275f00d7814a
#
_entry.id   4a9737affd9fbcc644b3275f00d7814a
#
_cell.length_a   1.000
_cell.length_b   1.000
_cell.length_c   1.000
_cell.angle_alpha   90.00
_cell.angle_beta   90.00
_cell.angle_gamma   90.00
#
_symmetry.space_group_name_H-M   'P 1'
#
loop_
_entity.id
_entity.type
_entity.pdbx_description
1 polymer ?
#
loop_
_entity_poly.entity_id
_entity_poly.type
_entity_poly.pdbx_seq_one_letter_code
_entity_poly.pdbx_strand_id
1 'polypeptide(L)'
;LKVLIVGAGEVGFHIASHLAREKKDVVVVDKDPAAIRRVSDNIDVQVINGSGSSPVILQEAGLKEAEILLAVTDSDETNLGACLVADLISPSTKKLARIRHADYDEYHEIFRENAPHIDTIINPDIEVVKTIHRLMNVPGAVEVGEFADGRLVFVGIYLDGSARLSGVRLSDIYSQTGKKSPLIAAVVREEELIIPRGKHRLKAGDLIYFISEKDSLMESLSIFDKQAEPLNRVMIVGGGSIGFRLASLLEGDGVHTKIIEKDPDRCSVLAEKLNKAVVLHGDGSDQELLREENVQDMDVVVTLTDDEETNILTSLLTKRMGAPKTITKISKFSYLPLMSMIGLEQVVSPRLSAINTILQHIRMGKVLAAKSIKGEQAEVMEAVALETSDIVGKPLKEIAIPKGALVTGIMRENRIIIPTGESVIAPNDRIIIFAKKQAIPQVEKILAVKL
;
A
#
# COMPACT_ATOMS: atom_id res chain seq x y z
N LEU A 1 -24.69 0.08 -0.62
CA LEU A 1 -23.68 -0.21 -1.65
C LEU A 1 -23.67 -1.70 -1.92
N LYS A 2 -24.04 -2.11 -3.15
CA LYS A 2 -23.93 -3.49 -3.62
C LYS A 2 -22.70 -3.64 -4.51
N VAL A 3 -21.81 -4.57 -4.15
CA VAL A 3 -20.55 -4.81 -4.86
C VAL A 3 -20.54 -6.23 -5.40
N LEU A 4 -20.34 -6.36 -6.71
CA LEU A 4 -20.17 -7.64 -7.39
C LEU A 4 -18.67 -7.88 -7.61
N ILE A 5 -18.12 -8.95 -7.02
CA ILE A 5 -16.72 -9.32 -7.12
C ILE A 5 -16.58 -10.54 -8.04
N VAL A 6 -15.84 -10.40 -9.11
CA VAL A 6 -15.46 -11.48 -10.01
C VAL A 6 -14.03 -11.93 -9.68
N GLY A 7 -13.91 -13.14 -9.13
CA GLY A 7 -12.68 -13.72 -8.64
C GLY A 7 -12.67 -13.91 -7.13
N ALA A 8 -12.66 -15.17 -6.67
CA ALA A 8 -12.59 -15.59 -5.25
C ALA A 8 -11.18 -15.96 -4.80
N GLY A 9 -10.15 -15.58 -5.57
CA GLY A 9 -8.74 -15.74 -5.20
C GLY A 9 -8.39 -14.92 -3.95
N GLU A 10 -7.11 -14.83 -3.60
CA GLU A 10 -6.66 -14.13 -2.39
C GLU A 10 -7.15 -12.66 -2.33
N VAL A 11 -7.02 -11.92 -3.43
CA VAL A 11 -7.44 -10.50 -3.48
C VAL A 11 -8.95 -10.38 -3.29
N GLY A 12 -9.75 -11.12 -4.07
CA GLY A 12 -11.22 -11.08 -3.99
C GLY A 12 -11.73 -11.55 -2.63
N PHE A 13 -11.16 -12.61 -2.05
CA PHE A 13 -11.49 -13.10 -0.71
C PHE A 13 -11.27 -12.01 0.36
N HIS A 14 -10.11 -11.37 0.36
CA HIS A 14 -9.81 -10.32 1.35
C HIS A 14 -10.70 -9.09 1.20
N ILE A 15 -10.99 -8.68 -0.04
CA ILE A 15 -11.91 -7.57 -0.29
C ILE A 15 -13.33 -7.92 0.15
N ALA A 16 -13.83 -9.10 -0.22
CA ALA A 16 -15.13 -9.58 0.23
C ALA A 16 -15.24 -9.61 1.76
N SER A 17 -14.20 -10.15 2.43
CA SER A 17 -14.13 -10.17 3.90
C SER A 17 -14.14 -8.77 4.51
N HIS A 18 -13.43 -7.81 3.90
CA HIS A 18 -13.39 -6.43 4.37
C HIS A 18 -14.75 -5.76 4.24
N LEU A 19 -15.38 -5.85 3.06
CA LEU A 19 -16.68 -5.26 2.78
C LEU A 19 -17.82 -5.90 3.58
N ALA A 20 -17.79 -7.22 3.80
CA ALA A 20 -18.76 -7.91 4.64
C ALA A 20 -18.72 -7.41 6.10
N ARG A 21 -17.51 -7.19 6.65
CA ARG A 21 -17.35 -6.59 8.00
C ARG A 21 -17.90 -5.17 8.08
N GLU A 22 -17.84 -4.41 6.99
CA GLU A 22 -18.45 -3.09 6.85
C GLU A 22 -19.95 -3.15 6.57
N LYS A 23 -20.56 -4.36 6.58
CA LYS A 23 -21.99 -4.60 6.32
C LYS A 23 -22.43 -4.10 4.94
N LYS A 24 -21.56 -4.20 3.93
CA LYS A 24 -21.92 -3.96 2.54
C LYS A 24 -22.57 -5.20 1.95
N ASP A 25 -23.41 -5.01 0.96
CA ASP A 25 -24.00 -6.10 0.19
C ASP A 25 -22.99 -6.59 -0.86
N VAL A 26 -22.50 -7.83 -0.70
CA VAL A 26 -21.42 -8.39 -1.52
C VAL A 26 -21.84 -9.69 -2.15
N VAL A 27 -21.64 -9.79 -3.46
CA VAL A 27 -21.79 -11.03 -4.22
C VAL A 27 -20.44 -11.41 -4.81
N VAL A 28 -20.00 -12.65 -4.63
CA VAL A 28 -18.74 -13.17 -5.18
C VAL A 28 -19.01 -14.22 -6.24
N VAL A 29 -18.38 -14.08 -7.40
CA VAL A 29 -18.46 -15.01 -8.53
C VAL A 29 -17.10 -15.60 -8.80
N ASP A 30 -16.99 -16.92 -8.87
CA ASP A 30 -15.79 -17.63 -9.33
C ASP A 30 -16.15 -18.94 -10.02
N LYS A 31 -15.34 -19.35 -10.99
CA LYS A 31 -15.47 -20.63 -11.68
C LYS A 31 -14.96 -21.82 -10.86
N ASP A 32 -14.07 -21.58 -9.88
CA ASP A 32 -13.50 -22.61 -9.02
C ASP A 32 -14.42 -22.90 -7.83
N PRO A 33 -15.02 -24.11 -7.74
CA PRO A 33 -15.86 -24.48 -6.60
C PRO A 33 -15.13 -24.50 -5.26
N ALA A 34 -13.81 -24.72 -5.25
CA ALA A 34 -13.03 -24.72 -4.02
C ALA A 34 -12.84 -23.30 -3.47
N ALA A 35 -12.59 -22.33 -4.36
CA ALA A 35 -12.52 -20.92 -4.00
C ALA A 35 -13.87 -20.40 -3.48
N ILE A 36 -14.97 -20.78 -4.14
CA ILE A 36 -16.34 -20.42 -3.70
C ILE A 36 -16.64 -21.00 -2.32
N ARG A 37 -16.33 -22.29 -2.06
CA ARG A 37 -16.51 -22.90 -0.73
C ARG A 37 -15.69 -22.16 0.34
N ARG A 38 -14.43 -21.83 0.05
CA ARG A 38 -13.61 -21.04 0.98
C ARG A 38 -14.25 -19.71 1.37
N VAL A 39 -14.87 -19.03 0.41
CA VAL A 39 -15.59 -17.79 0.70
C VAL A 39 -16.83 -18.03 1.55
N SER A 40 -17.70 -18.97 1.16
CA SER A 40 -18.96 -19.25 1.87
C SER A 40 -18.75 -19.76 3.30
N ASP A 41 -17.68 -20.51 3.54
CA ASP A 41 -17.38 -21.07 4.86
C ASP A 41 -16.81 -20.02 5.85
N ASN A 42 -16.24 -18.92 5.35
CA ASN A 42 -15.51 -17.96 6.16
C ASN A 42 -16.11 -16.55 6.17
N ILE A 43 -16.99 -16.22 5.22
CA ILE A 43 -17.49 -14.85 5.03
C ILE A 43 -19.00 -14.91 4.78
N ASP A 44 -19.76 -14.07 5.46
CA ASP A 44 -21.21 -13.94 5.28
C ASP A 44 -21.52 -13.07 4.05
N VAL A 45 -21.43 -13.67 2.85
CA VAL A 45 -21.70 -13.04 1.56
C VAL A 45 -22.38 -14.03 0.62
N GLN A 46 -23.10 -13.51 -0.37
CA GLN A 46 -23.64 -14.35 -1.44
C GLN A 46 -22.51 -14.83 -2.35
N VAL A 47 -22.56 -16.09 -2.76
CA VAL A 47 -21.58 -16.69 -3.70
C VAL A 47 -22.30 -17.35 -4.87
N ILE A 48 -21.69 -17.26 -6.06
CA ILE A 48 -22.17 -17.90 -7.28
C ILE A 48 -21.01 -18.60 -7.97
N ASN A 49 -21.19 -19.88 -8.25
CA ASN A 49 -20.20 -20.63 -9.00
C ASN A 49 -20.46 -20.53 -10.51
N GLY A 50 -19.53 -19.90 -11.22
CA GLY A 50 -19.62 -19.73 -12.66
C GLY A 50 -18.53 -18.83 -13.25
N SER A 51 -18.53 -18.70 -14.58
CA SER A 51 -17.59 -17.81 -15.26
C SER A 51 -17.93 -16.35 -15.04
N GLY A 52 -16.95 -15.55 -14.57
CA GLY A 52 -17.13 -14.12 -14.36
C GLY A 52 -17.28 -13.27 -15.63
N SER A 53 -17.05 -13.85 -16.82
CA SER A 53 -17.33 -13.20 -18.11
C SER A 53 -18.64 -13.69 -18.76
N SER A 54 -19.42 -14.51 -18.06
CA SER A 54 -20.71 -15.00 -18.58
C SER A 54 -21.82 -13.99 -18.30
N PRO A 55 -22.55 -13.48 -19.34
CA PRO A 55 -23.69 -12.58 -19.16
C PRO A 55 -24.77 -13.17 -18.25
N VAL A 56 -25.04 -14.48 -18.35
CA VAL A 56 -26.05 -15.18 -17.54
C VAL A 56 -25.66 -15.17 -16.07
N ILE A 57 -24.44 -15.55 -15.77
CA ILE A 57 -23.90 -15.60 -14.39
C ILE A 57 -23.87 -14.19 -13.76
N LEU A 58 -23.43 -13.17 -14.51
CA LEU A 58 -23.41 -11.80 -14.00
C LEU A 58 -24.81 -11.24 -13.76
N GLN A 59 -25.79 -11.61 -14.59
CA GLN A 59 -27.20 -11.22 -14.33
C GLN A 59 -27.77 -11.95 -13.11
N GLU A 60 -27.48 -13.25 -12.93
CA GLU A 60 -27.86 -14.00 -11.75
C GLU A 60 -27.23 -13.43 -10.48
N ALA A 61 -26.00 -12.92 -10.58
CA ALA A 61 -25.29 -12.23 -9.50
C ALA A 61 -25.86 -10.83 -9.19
N GLY A 62 -26.85 -10.37 -9.93
CA GLY A 62 -27.50 -9.08 -9.72
C GLY A 62 -26.67 -7.91 -10.22
N LEU A 63 -26.04 -8.04 -11.39
CA LEU A 63 -25.23 -6.98 -12.01
C LEU A 63 -26.01 -5.67 -12.20
N LYS A 64 -27.29 -5.74 -12.54
CA LYS A 64 -28.13 -4.54 -12.77
C LYS A 64 -28.35 -3.69 -11.51
N GLU A 65 -28.31 -4.33 -10.35
CA GLU A 65 -28.46 -3.70 -9.05
C GLU A 65 -27.12 -3.35 -8.40
N ALA A 66 -26.00 -3.81 -9.00
CA ALA A 66 -24.67 -3.55 -8.48
C ALA A 66 -24.22 -2.11 -8.81
N GLU A 67 -23.78 -1.41 -7.80
CA GLU A 67 -23.15 -0.09 -7.97
C GLU A 67 -21.70 -0.22 -8.46
N ILE A 68 -21.02 -1.32 -8.08
CA ILE A 68 -19.64 -1.59 -8.45
C ILE A 68 -19.48 -3.04 -8.92
N LEU A 69 -18.82 -3.22 -10.07
CA LEU A 69 -18.24 -4.48 -10.51
C LEU A 69 -16.72 -4.43 -10.26
N LEU A 70 -16.20 -5.40 -9.54
CA LEU A 70 -14.79 -5.58 -9.30
C LEU A 70 -14.28 -6.87 -9.93
N ALA A 71 -13.52 -6.78 -11.03
CA ALA A 71 -12.94 -7.91 -11.73
C ALA A 71 -11.47 -8.12 -11.31
N VAL A 72 -11.21 -9.16 -10.49
CA VAL A 72 -9.89 -9.42 -9.85
C VAL A 72 -9.46 -10.87 -9.98
N THR A 73 -9.85 -11.55 -11.04
CA THR A 73 -9.37 -12.90 -11.36
C THR A 73 -7.89 -12.89 -11.76
N ASP A 74 -7.28 -14.04 -11.92
CA ASP A 74 -5.89 -14.15 -12.38
C ASP A 74 -5.72 -13.99 -13.90
N SER A 75 -6.81 -13.87 -14.68
CA SER A 75 -6.80 -13.65 -16.12
C SER A 75 -7.24 -12.22 -16.44
N ASP A 76 -6.36 -11.45 -17.09
CA ASP A 76 -6.64 -10.10 -17.57
C ASP A 76 -7.78 -10.13 -18.59
N GLU A 77 -7.84 -11.16 -19.47
CA GLU A 77 -8.89 -11.34 -20.48
C GLU A 77 -10.27 -11.58 -19.81
N THR A 78 -10.31 -12.38 -18.74
CA THR A 78 -11.54 -12.58 -17.97
C THR A 78 -12.00 -11.29 -17.31
N ASN A 79 -11.06 -10.51 -16.76
CA ASN A 79 -11.37 -9.23 -16.12
C ASN A 79 -11.88 -8.20 -17.14
N LEU A 80 -11.25 -8.11 -18.31
CA LEU A 80 -11.73 -7.28 -19.42
C LEU A 80 -13.09 -7.75 -19.94
N GLY A 81 -13.29 -9.07 -20.11
CA GLY A 81 -14.55 -9.66 -20.54
C GLY A 81 -15.69 -9.39 -19.55
N ALA A 82 -15.44 -9.47 -18.25
CA ALA A 82 -16.42 -9.12 -17.21
C ALA A 82 -16.82 -7.65 -17.29
N CYS A 83 -15.86 -6.75 -17.46
CA CYS A 83 -16.12 -5.32 -17.63
C CYS A 83 -16.92 -5.01 -18.92
N LEU A 84 -16.59 -5.67 -20.03
CA LEU A 84 -17.33 -5.52 -21.29
C LEU A 84 -18.79 -5.97 -21.17
N VAL A 85 -19.01 -7.12 -20.54
CA VAL A 85 -20.39 -7.62 -20.28
C VAL A 85 -21.13 -6.66 -19.36
N ALA A 86 -20.48 -6.14 -18.34
CA ALA A 86 -21.07 -5.15 -17.43
C ALA A 86 -21.44 -3.85 -18.16
N ASP A 87 -20.57 -3.38 -19.04
CA ASP A 87 -20.83 -2.18 -19.84
C ASP A 87 -22.05 -2.32 -20.74
N LEU A 88 -22.22 -3.50 -21.33
CA LEU A 88 -23.36 -3.80 -22.20
C LEU A 88 -24.69 -3.98 -21.43
N ILE A 89 -24.67 -4.55 -20.23
CA ILE A 89 -25.87 -4.89 -19.45
C ILE A 89 -26.28 -3.76 -18.49
N SER A 90 -25.30 -3.13 -17.86
CA SER A 90 -25.48 -2.08 -16.86
C SER A 90 -24.37 -1.02 -16.98
N PRO A 91 -24.46 -0.12 -17.96
CA PRO A 91 -23.41 0.89 -18.22
C PRO A 91 -23.11 1.79 -17.02
N SER A 92 -24.10 2.01 -16.15
CA SER A 92 -23.97 2.84 -14.94
C SER A 92 -23.21 2.17 -13.80
N THR A 93 -23.01 0.85 -13.84
CA THR A 93 -22.19 0.14 -12.85
C THR A 93 -20.75 0.55 -12.99
N LYS A 94 -20.14 1.04 -11.92
CA LYS A 94 -18.72 1.39 -11.88
C LYS A 94 -17.85 0.14 -12.01
N LYS A 95 -16.93 0.15 -12.95
CA LYS A 95 -16.09 -1.01 -13.30
C LYS A 95 -14.66 -0.80 -12.83
N LEU A 96 -14.17 -1.69 -11.98
CA LEU A 96 -12.78 -1.76 -11.54
C LEU A 96 -12.18 -3.08 -12.00
N ALA A 97 -11.05 -3.05 -12.69
CA ALA A 97 -10.40 -4.24 -13.23
C ALA A 97 -8.94 -4.33 -12.83
N ARG A 98 -8.51 -5.53 -12.40
CA ARG A 98 -7.10 -5.87 -12.24
C ARG A 98 -6.54 -6.28 -13.61
N ILE A 99 -5.56 -5.52 -14.12
CA ILE A 99 -4.87 -5.81 -15.37
C ILE A 99 -3.37 -5.66 -15.11
N ARG A 100 -2.59 -6.71 -15.39
CA ARG A 100 -1.18 -6.79 -15.04
C ARG A 100 -0.25 -6.77 -16.23
N HIS A 101 -0.69 -7.35 -17.36
CA HIS A 101 0.17 -7.53 -18.51
C HIS A 101 0.58 -6.18 -19.12
N ALA A 102 1.88 -6.02 -19.37
CA ALA A 102 2.45 -4.77 -19.84
C ALA A 102 1.89 -4.30 -21.20
N ASP A 103 1.43 -5.23 -22.05
CA ASP A 103 0.84 -4.90 -23.34
C ASP A 103 -0.43 -4.04 -23.23
N TYR A 104 -1.07 -4.04 -22.04
CA TYR A 104 -2.25 -3.21 -21.79
C TYR A 104 -1.93 -1.83 -21.20
N ASP A 105 -0.68 -1.56 -20.80
CA ASP A 105 -0.35 -0.30 -20.11
C ASP A 105 -0.66 0.94 -20.94
N GLU A 106 -0.43 0.90 -22.26
CA GLU A 106 -0.72 2.01 -23.17
C GLU A 106 -2.22 2.16 -23.50
N TYR A 107 -3.02 1.13 -23.17
CA TYR A 107 -4.46 1.08 -23.47
C TYR A 107 -5.33 1.53 -22.29
N HIS A 108 -4.78 1.89 -21.16
CA HIS A 108 -5.56 2.22 -19.97
C HIS A 108 -6.52 3.39 -20.21
N GLU A 109 -6.07 4.47 -20.86
CA GLU A 109 -6.94 5.61 -21.20
C GLU A 109 -7.98 5.21 -22.26
N ILE A 110 -7.60 4.36 -23.22
CA ILE A 110 -8.52 3.86 -24.26
C ILE A 110 -9.65 3.05 -23.61
N PHE A 111 -9.34 2.16 -22.66
CA PHE A 111 -10.36 1.38 -21.94
C PHE A 111 -11.23 2.23 -21.00
N ARG A 112 -10.79 3.41 -20.64
CA ARG A 112 -11.55 4.35 -19.83
C ARG A 112 -12.54 5.14 -20.68
N GLU A 113 -12.09 5.64 -21.82
CA GLU A 113 -12.87 6.50 -22.70
C GLU A 113 -13.79 5.73 -23.65
N ASN A 114 -13.45 4.48 -23.96
CA ASN A 114 -14.17 3.61 -24.88
C ASN A 114 -14.57 2.33 -24.18
N ALA A 115 -15.47 1.54 -24.83
CA ALA A 115 -15.82 0.22 -24.31
C ALA A 115 -14.57 -0.62 -24.04
N PRO A 116 -14.48 -1.23 -22.85
CA PRO A 116 -15.56 -1.48 -21.85
C PRO A 116 -15.75 -0.39 -20.78
N HIS A 117 -15.34 0.85 -20.97
CA HIS A 117 -15.47 1.99 -20.05
C HIS A 117 -15.06 1.64 -18.60
N ILE A 118 -13.82 1.19 -18.45
CA ILE A 118 -13.28 0.78 -17.12
C ILE A 118 -12.92 2.04 -16.33
N ASP A 119 -13.63 2.29 -15.24
CA ASP A 119 -13.41 3.48 -14.40
C ASP A 119 -12.04 3.47 -13.73
N THR A 120 -11.55 2.29 -13.35
CA THR A 120 -10.25 2.15 -12.68
C THR A 120 -9.56 0.85 -13.09
N ILE A 121 -8.36 0.97 -13.62
CA ILE A 121 -7.47 -0.15 -13.85
C ILE A 121 -6.45 -0.23 -12.71
N ILE A 122 -6.32 -1.41 -12.14
CA ILE A 122 -5.44 -1.69 -11.01
C ILE A 122 -4.32 -2.61 -11.50
N ASN A 123 -3.11 -2.07 -11.55
CA ASN A 123 -1.91 -2.86 -11.82
C ASN A 123 -1.08 -3.01 -10.54
N PRO A 124 -1.14 -4.17 -9.86
CA PRO A 124 -0.41 -4.40 -8.61
C PRO A 124 1.11 -4.23 -8.75
N ASP A 125 1.66 -4.59 -9.90
CA ASP A 125 3.10 -4.55 -10.14
C ASP A 125 3.61 -3.10 -10.14
N ILE A 126 2.86 -2.19 -10.78
CA ILE A 126 3.16 -0.76 -10.79
C ILE A 126 3.11 -0.19 -9.37
N GLU A 127 2.10 -0.55 -8.59
CA GLU A 127 1.96 -0.05 -7.21
C GLU A 127 3.07 -0.58 -6.29
N VAL A 128 3.52 -1.82 -6.50
CA VAL A 128 4.67 -2.37 -5.78
C VAL A 128 5.96 -1.64 -6.15
N VAL A 129 6.21 -1.39 -7.44
CA VAL A 129 7.39 -0.63 -7.89
C VAL A 129 7.42 0.76 -7.26
N LYS A 130 6.31 1.48 -7.26
CA LYS A 130 6.20 2.79 -6.58
C LYS A 130 6.48 2.67 -5.08
N THR A 131 5.99 1.61 -4.43
CA THR A 131 6.23 1.38 -2.99
C THR A 131 7.69 1.08 -2.71
N ILE A 132 8.34 0.23 -3.51
CA ILE A 132 9.78 -0.06 -3.40
C ILE A 132 10.58 1.22 -3.57
N HIS A 133 10.30 2.00 -4.61
CA HIS A 133 10.98 3.26 -4.89
C HIS A 133 10.87 4.25 -3.73
N ARG A 134 9.66 4.40 -3.13
CA ARG A 134 9.49 5.24 -1.93
C ARG A 134 10.30 4.73 -0.74
N LEU A 135 10.30 3.42 -0.49
CA LEU A 135 11.08 2.82 0.59
C LEU A 135 12.58 3.02 0.39
N MET A 136 13.07 2.96 -0.85
CA MET A 136 14.49 3.22 -1.15
C MET A 136 14.89 4.65 -0.84
N ASN A 137 14.02 5.62 -1.14
CA ASN A 137 14.31 7.04 -1.03
C ASN A 137 14.05 7.65 0.37
N VAL A 138 13.46 6.90 1.30
CA VAL A 138 13.19 7.37 2.68
C VAL A 138 14.04 6.59 3.66
N PRO A 139 15.08 7.22 4.26
CA PRO A 139 16.02 6.57 5.17
C PRO A 139 15.36 5.92 6.37
N GLY A 140 15.66 4.66 6.61
CA GLY A 140 15.14 3.90 7.75
C GLY A 140 13.64 3.61 7.72
N ALA A 141 12.94 3.99 6.66
CA ALA A 141 11.50 3.73 6.57
C ALA A 141 11.21 2.24 6.31
N VAL A 142 10.25 1.71 7.04
CA VAL A 142 9.67 0.38 6.80
C VAL A 142 8.30 0.48 6.13
N GLU A 143 7.64 1.62 6.29
CA GLU A 143 6.40 1.96 5.57
C GLU A 143 6.43 3.43 5.15
N VAL A 144 5.97 3.71 3.92
CA VAL A 144 5.83 5.07 3.39
C VAL A 144 4.49 5.19 2.67
N GLY A 145 3.73 6.24 2.99
CA GLY A 145 2.48 6.60 2.31
C GLY A 145 2.51 8.07 1.92
N GLU A 146 2.02 8.40 0.73
CA GLU A 146 1.89 9.77 0.25
C GLU A 146 0.42 10.18 0.24
N PHE A 147 0.15 11.38 0.69
CA PHE A 147 -1.17 12.01 0.78
C PHE A 147 -1.09 13.45 0.30
N ALA A 148 -2.24 14.07 0.03
CA ALA A 148 -2.31 15.45 -0.44
C ALA A 148 -1.43 15.68 -1.68
N ASP A 149 -1.61 14.83 -2.71
CA ASP A 149 -0.84 14.85 -3.96
C ASP A 149 0.68 14.73 -3.74
N GLY A 150 1.09 13.92 -2.76
CA GLY A 150 2.49 13.69 -2.41
C GLY A 150 3.13 14.77 -1.54
N ARG A 151 2.39 15.78 -1.10
CA ARG A 151 2.89 16.88 -0.26
C ARG A 151 3.00 16.53 1.21
N LEU A 152 2.18 15.57 1.68
CA LEU A 152 2.28 14.97 3.00
C LEU A 152 2.75 13.53 2.90
N VAL A 153 3.74 13.18 3.71
CA VAL A 153 4.32 11.86 3.75
C VAL A 153 4.09 11.26 5.13
N PHE A 154 3.49 10.08 5.15
CA PHE A 154 3.31 9.27 6.34
C PHE A 154 4.40 8.19 6.37
N VAL A 155 5.18 8.14 7.44
CA VAL A 155 6.37 7.30 7.52
C VAL A 155 6.36 6.47 8.79
N GLY A 156 6.67 5.18 8.64
CA GLY A 156 6.95 4.25 9.74
C GLY A 156 8.44 3.96 9.83
N ILE A 157 9.04 4.17 11.00
CA ILE A 157 10.46 3.90 11.28
C ILE A 157 10.61 3.19 12.62
N TYR A 158 11.61 2.31 12.73
CA TYR A 158 12.02 1.78 14.03
C TYR A 158 12.94 2.76 14.75
N LEU A 159 12.70 2.91 16.07
CA LEU A 159 13.59 3.65 16.95
C LEU A 159 14.73 2.74 17.40
N ASP A 160 15.94 3.05 16.97
CA ASP A 160 17.12 2.27 17.29
C ASP A 160 17.47 2.32 18.79
N GLY A 161 18.14 1.28 19.29
CA GLY A 161 18.50 1.18 20.71
C GLY A 161 19.41 2.31 21.20
N SER A 162 20.23 2.86 20.31
CA SER A 162 21.14 3.97 20.57
C SER A 162 20.52 5.36 20.31
N ALA A 163 19.26 5.41 19.86
CA ALA A 163 18.63 6.67 19.49
C ALA A 163 18.46 7.61 20.69
N ARG A 164 18.77 8.90 20.48
CA ARG A 164 18.67 9.97 21.50
C ARG A 164 17.28 10.11 22.12
N LEU A 165 16.25 9.71 21.39
CA LEU A 165 14.86 9.82 21.84
C LEU A 165 14.38 8.62 22.66
N SER A 166 15.21 7.60 22.89
CA SER A 166 14.85 6.49 23.77
C SER A 166 14.65 6.98 25.21
N GLY A 167 13.46 6.72 25.80
CA GLY A 167 13.08 7.20 27.13
C GLY A 167 12.49 8.62 27.17
N VAL A 168 12.55 9.39 26.09
CA VAL A 168 12.07 10.76 26.00
C VAL A 168 10.55 10.80 25.89
N ARG A 169 9.89 11.75 26.56
CA ARG A 169 8.45 12.02 26.37
C ARG A 169 8.23 12.77 25.07
N LEU A 170 7.10 12.51 24.42
CA LEU A 170 6.76 13.22 23.20
C LEU A 170 6.70 14.75 23.38
N SER A 171 6.20 15.21 24.54
CA SER A 171 6.19 16.65 24.89
C SER A 171 7.60 17.28 24.97
N ASP A 172 8.61 16.47 25.22
CA ASP A 172 9.96 16.93 25.54
C ASP A 172 10.92 16.83 24.34
N ILE A 173 10.45 16.33 23.18
CA ILE A 173 11.28 16.17 21.98
C ILE A 173 11.93 17.48 21.56
N TYR A 174 11.16 18.58 21.54
CA TYR A 174 11.70 19.90 21.17
C TYR A 174 12.85 20.32 22.09
N SER A 175 12.69 20.17 23.41
CA SER A 175 13.75 20.53 24.39
C SER A 175 15.01 19.69 24.26
N GLN A 176 14.86 18.44 23.78
CA GLN A 176 15.98 17.52 23.60
C GLN A 176 16.73 17.70 22.26
N THR A 177 15.99 18.08 21.21
CA THR A 177 16.52 18.13 19.84
C THR A 177 16.73 19.55 19.31
N GLY A 178 16.07 20.55 19.90
CA GLY A 178 15.99 21.91 19.36
C GLY A 178 15.15 22.01 18.07
N LYS A 179 14.55 20.91 17.63
CA LYS A 179 13.75 20.82 16.39
C LYS A 179 12.29 20.56 16.69
N LYS A 180 11.41 21.16 15.89
CA LYS A 180 9.97 20.89 16.00
C LYS A 180 9.68 19.44 15.61
N SER A 181 9.12 18.67 16.54
CA SER A 181 8.72 17.29 16.28
C SER A 181 7.65 17.22 15.19
N PRO A 182 7.75 16.27 14.24
CA PRO A 182 6.61 15.94 13.39
C PRO A 182 5.47 15.38 14.25
N LEU A 183 4.25 15.37 13.72
CA LEU A 183 3.11 14.79 14.42
C LEU A 183 3.24 13.25 14.41
N ILE A 184 3.49 12.67 15.58
CA ILE A 184 3.52 11.22 15.77
C ILE A 184 2.07 10.73 15.89
N ALA A 185 1.65 9.97 14.87
CA ALA A 185 0.28 9.46 14.76
C ALA A 185 0.08 8.17 15.56
N ALA A 186 1.09 7.28 15.57
CA ALA A 186 1.03 6.01 16.27
C ALA A 186 2.41 5.53 16.70
N VAL A 187 2.43 4.65 17.69
CA VAL A 187 3.58 3.86 18.13
C VAL A 187 3.14 2.41 18.23
N VAL A 188 3.87 1.49 17.62
CA VAL A 188 3.68 0.05 17.82
C VAL A 188 4.78 -0.45 18.73
N ARG A 189 4.39 -1.06 19.83
CA ARG A 189 5.26 -1.66 20.84
C ARG A 189 4.75 -3.05 21.18
N GLU A 190 5.62 -4.06 21.10
CA GLU A 190 5.22 -5.45 21.41
C GLU A 190 3.91 -5.85 20.71
N GLU A 191 3.81 -5.53 19.41
CA GLU A 191 2.63 -5.75 18.55
C GLU A 191 1.37 -4.91 18.91
N GLU A 192 1.39 -4.14 19.99
CA GLU A 192 0.29 -3.25 20.36
C GLU A 192 0.42 -1.89 19.70
N LEU A 193 -0.61 -1.49 18.95
CA LEU A 193 -0.70 -0.18 18.32
C LEU A 193 -1.30 0.84 19.29
N ILE A 194 -0.55 1.88 19.60
CA ILE A 194 -0.88 2.94 20.55
C ILE A 194 -0.99 4.27 19.79
N ILE A 195 -2.07 5.03 20.01
CA ILE A 195 -2.12 6.45 19.62
C ILE A 195 -1.54 7.26 20.78
N PRO A 196 -0.33 7.81 20.62
CA PRO A 196 0.37 8.40 21.75
C PRO A 196 -0.17 9.79 22.07
N ARG A 197 0.09 10.22 23.31
CA ARG A 197 -0.16 11.56 23.80
C ARG A 197 1.15 12.16 24.34
N GLY A 198 1.23 13.44 24.55
CA GLY A 198 2.44 14.15 24.98
C GLY A 198 3.20 13.51 26.16
N LYS A 199 2.49 12.83 27.09
CA LYS A 199 3.07 12.14 28.25
C LYS A 199 3.71 10.78 27.92
N HIS A 200 3.43 10.19 26.73
CA HIS A 200 4.01 8.91 26.36
C HIS A 200 5.52 9.03 26.13
N ARG A 201 6.24 8.01 26.56
CA ARG A 201 7.68 7.88 26.35
C ARG A 201 7.97 6.92 25.22
N LEU A 202 8.85 7.32 24.34
CA LEU A 202 9.40 6.46 23.30
C LEU A 202 10.36 5.46 23.93
N LYS A 203 10.43 4.25 23.36
CA LYS A 203 11.38 3.20 23.77
C LYS A 203 12.12 2.66 22.58
N ALA A 204 13.32 2.16 22.80
CA ALA A 204 14.06 1.40 21.80
C ALA A 204 13.19 0.24 21.28
N GLY A 205 13.23 0.02 19.96
CA GLY A 205 12.41 -0.99 19.29
C GLY A 205 10.97 -0.58 18.97
N ASP A 206 10.51 0.61 19.43
CA ASP A 206 9.22 1.14 19.00
C ASP A 206 9.21 1.37 17.48
N LEU A 207 8.15 0.91 16.81
CA LEU A 207 7.85 1.34 15.46
C LEU A 207 7.00 2.61 15.52
N ILE A 208 7.56 3.72 15.10
CA ILE A 208 6.98 5.06 15.19
C ILE A 208 6.40 5.44 13.84
N TYR A 209 5.13 5.82 13.81
CA TYR A 209 4.48 6.40 12.66
C TYR A 209 4.27 7.89 12.85
N PHE A 210 4.77 8.69 11.92
CA PHE A 210 4.61 10.14 11.92
C PHE A 210 4.21 10.66 10.55
N ILE A 211 3.66 11.88 10.53
CA ILE A 211 3.38 12.62 9.30
C ILE A 211 4.28 13.85 9.22
N SER A 212 4.76 14.13 8.02
CA SER A 212 5.60 15.29 7.71
C SER A 212 5.22 15.88 6.36
N GLU A 213 5.45 17.16 6.19
CA GLU A 213 5.51 17.76 4.86
C GLU A 213 6.70 17.16 4.10
N LYS A 214 6.55 16.95 2.79
CA LYS A 214 7.59 16.35 1.95
C LYS A 214 8.91 17.12 2.02
N ASP A 215 8.84 18.45 1.96
CA ASP A 215 10.02 19.32 1.99
C ASP A 215 10.74 19.29 3.35
N SER A 216 10.02 18.98 4.43
CA SER A 216 10.56 18.89 5.81
C SER A 216 10.86 17.45 6.23
N LEU A 217 10.71 16.46 5.33
CA LEU A 217 10.83 15.04 5.66
C LEU A 217 12.21 14.69 6.20
N MET A 218 13.28 15.18 5.57
CA MET A 218 14.65 14.88 5.99
C MET A 218 14.97 15.52 7.35
N GLU A 219 14.45 16.70 7.64
CA GLU A 219 14.55 17.31 8.96
C GLU A 219 13.82 16.47 10.02
N SER A 220 12.61 16.03 9.71
CA SER A 220 11.82 15.14 10.58
C SER A 220 12.53 13.81 10.86
N LEU A 221 13.11 13.17 9.85
CA LEU A 221 13.88 11.92 9.99
C LEU A 221 15.15 12.11 10.85
N SER A 222 15.81 13.26 10.70
CA SER A 222 17.02 13.58 11.50
C SER A 222 16.75 13.67 13.02
N ILE A 223 15.52 13.96 13.42
CA ILE A 223 15.08 13.93 14.83
C ILE A 223 15.20 12.51 15.41
N PHE A 224 14.95 11.51 14.58
CA PHE A 224 15.04 10.09 14.93
C PHE A 224 16.38 9.46 14.56
N ASP A 225 17.44 10.29 14.38
CA ASP A 225 18.78 9.87 13.99
C ASP A 225 18.86 9.13 12.65
N LYS A 226 17.86 9.31 11.75
CA LYS A 226 17.88 8.81 10.39
C LYS A 226 18.43 9.90 9.46
N GLN A 227 19.50 9.54 8.72
CA GLN A 227 20.18 10.45 7.80
C GLN A 227 19.97 9.99 6.35
N ALA A 228 19.98 10.95 5.43
CA ALA A 228 19.93 10.63 4.01
C ALA A 228 21.22 9.90 3.60
N GLU A 229 21.02 8.73 3.02
CA GLU A 229 22.08 7.98 2.35
C GLU A 229 21.83 8.06 0.84
N PRO A 230 22.84 8.37 0.03
CA PRO A 230 22.65 8.41 -1.41
C PRO A 230 22.33 7.01 -1.95
N LEU A 231 21.30 6.91 -2.78
CA LEU A 231 20.95 5.68 -3.48
C LEU A 231 21.70 5.63 -4.81
N ASN A 232 22.79 4.88 -4.87
CA ASN A 232 23.66 4.79 -6.05
C ASN A 232 23.65 3.41 -6.68
N ARG A 233 23.53 2.34 -5.89
CA ARG A 233 23.71 0.96 -6.32
C ARG A 233 22.60 0.06 -5.78
N VAL A 234 21.87 -0.57 -6.68
CA VAL A 234 20.79 -1.48 -6.34
C VAL A 234 21.01 -2.84 -7.00
N MET A 235 20.82 -3.90 -6.25
CA MET A 235 20.74 -5.26 -6.77
C MET A 235 19.31 -5.74 -6.71
N ILE A 236 18.80 -6.24 -7.83
CA ILE A 236 17.46 -6.84 -7.97
C ILE A 236 17.64 -8.33 -8.21
N VAL A 237 17.00 -9.15 -7.41
CA VAL A 237 16.94 -10.60 -7.59
C VAL A 237 15.55 -10.98 -8.10
N GLY A 238 15.49 -11.39 -9.36
CA GLY A 238 14.28 -11.69 -10.11
C GLY A 238 13.96 -10.63 -11.18
N GLY A 239 14.07 -11.01 -12.44
CA GLY A 239 13.84 -10.17 -13.63
C GLY A 239 12.42 -10.24 -14.20
N GLY A 240 11.43 -10.66 -13.40
CA GLY A 240 10.01 -10.68 -13.79
C GLY A 240 9.46 -9.28 -14.08
N SER A 241 8.13 -9.15 -14.19
CA SER A 241 7.46 -7.86 -14.50
C SER A 241 7.86 -6.74 -13.53
N ILE A 242 7.82 -7.00 -12.22
CA ILE A 242 8.16 -6.02 -11.18
C ILE A 242 9.65 -5.65 -11.25
N GLY A 243 10.55 -6.65 -11.40
CA GLY A 243 11.99 -6.43 -11.48
C GLY A 243 12.38 -5.58 -12.69
N PHE A 244 11.82 -5.88 -13.86
CA PHE A 244 12.01 -5.10 -15.08
C PHE A 244 11.55 -3.64 -14.92
N ARG A 245 10.31 -3.44 -14.42
CA ARG A 245 9.75 -2.09 -14.22
C ARG A 245 10.57 -1.28 -13.20
N LEU A 246 11.03 -1.94 -12.12
CA LEU A 246 11.88 -1.30 -11.13
C LEU A 246 13.23 -0.90 -11.73
N ALA A 247 13.88 -1.79 -12.47
CA ALA A 247 15.15 -1.47 -13.12
C ALA A 247 15.02 -0.32 -14.12
N SER A 248 13.96 -0.33 -14.94
CA SER A 248 13.68 0.77 -15.90
C SER A 248 13.50 2.12 -15.19
N LEU A 249 12.82 2.13 -14.05
CA LEU A 249 12.65 3.34 -13.22
C LEU A 249 13.99 3.83 -12.68
N LEU A 250 14.79 2.93 -12.09
CA LEU A 250 16.09 3.23 -11.51
C LEU A 250 17.11 3.71 -12.55
N GLU A 251 17.06 3.19 -13.78
CA GLU A 251 17.86 3.71 -14.90
C GLU A 251 17.53 5.19 -15.20
N GLY A 252 16.24 5.55 -15.15
CA GLY A 252 15.78 6.93 -15.29
C GLY A 252 16.31 7.86 -14.20
N ASP A 253 16.42 7.34 -12.99
CA ASP A 253 16.96 8.07 -11.84
C ASP A 253 18.51 8.09 -11.78
N GLY A 254 19.18 7.40 -12.71
CA GLY A 254 20.64 7.34 -12.77
C GLY A 254 21.27 6.39 -11.74
N VAL A 255 20.51 5.46 -11.18
CA VAL A 255 20.98 4.47 -10.21
C VAL A 255 21.64 3.28 -10.92
N HIS A 256 22.82 2.88 -10.49
CA HIS A 256 23.50 1.68 -10.99
C HIS A 256 22.76 0.42 -10.53
N THR A 257 22.14 -0.27 -11.46
CA THR A 257 21.30 -1.43 -11.19
C THR A 257 21.89 -2.72 -11.73
N LYS A 258 21.95 -3.75 -10.90
CA LYS A 258 22.22 -5.13 -11.31
C LYS A 258 20.96 -5.96 -11.14
N ILE A 259 20.65 -6.84 -12.12
CA ILE A 259 19.54 -7.80 -12.04
C ILE A 259 20.11 -9.20 -12.14
N ILE A 260 19.81 -10.04 -11.16
CA ILE A 260 20.09 -11.48 -11.22
C ILE A 260 18.81 -12.19 -11.62
N GLU A 261 18.87 -12.92 -12.74
CA GLU A 261 17.74 -13.70 -13.27
C GLU A 261 18.21 -15.13 -13.62
N LYS A 262 17.39 -16.10 -13.26
CA LYS A 262 17.71 -17.52 -13.42
C LYS A 262 17.39 -18.05 -14.81
N ASP A 263 16.39 -17.48 -15.48
CA ASP A 263 15.96 -17.87 -16.82
C ASP A 263 16.83 -17.18 -17.89
N PRO A 264 17.58 -17.92 -18.73
CA PRO A 264 18.44 -17.35 -19.74
C PRO A 264 17.66 -16.61 -20.85
N ASP A 265 16.46 -17.09 -21.21
CA ASP A 265 15.62 -16.42 -22.22
C ASP A 265 15.12 -15.08 -21.66
N ARG A 266 14.74 -15.05 -20.40
CA ARG A 266 14.36 -13.81 -19.72
C ARG A 266 15.54 -12.84 -19.59
N CYS A 267 16.74 -13.33 -19.30
CA CYS A 267 17.95 -12.49 -19.30
C CYS A 267 18.16 -11.80 -20.66
N SER A 268 17.97 -12.53 -21.76
CA SER A 268 18.10 -11.96 -23.12
C SER A 268 17.09 -10.83 -23.36
N VAL A 269 15.82 -11.05 -22.98
CA VAL A 269 14.78 -10.01 -23.10
C VAL A 269 15.07 -8.79 -22.24
N LEU A 270 15.59 -8.98 -21.03
CA LEU A 270 15.98 -7.87 -20.14
C LEU A 270 17.13 -7.07 -20.71
N ALA A 271 18.17 -7.76 -21.21
CA ALA A 271 19.34 -7.13 -21.81
C ALA A 271 19.02 -6.34 -23.11
N GLU A 272 17.99 -6.75 -23.85
CA GLU A 272 17.51 -6.03 -25.03
C GLU A 272 16.72 -4.75 -24.64
N LYS A 273 15.93 -4.82 -23.56
CA LYS A 273 15.00 -3.73 -23.17
C LYS A 273 15.60 -2.71 -22.21
N LEU A 274 16.61 -3.07 -21.43
CA LEU A 274 17.29 -2.19 -20.49
C LEU A 274 18.57 -1.62 -21.11
N ASN A 275 18.87 -0.35 -20.84
CA ASN A 275 19.98 0.34 -21.49
C ASN A 275 21.24 0.41 -20.61
N LYS A 276 21.08 0.45 -19.27
CA LYS A 276 22.17 0.69 -18.32
C LYS A 276 22.28 -0.39 -17.25
N ALA A 277 21.19 -1.10 -16.94
CA ALA A 277 21.23 -2.15 -15.93
C ALA A 277 22.05 -3.35 -16.40
N VAL A 278 22.86 -3.89 -15.51
CA VAL A 278 23.65 -5.10 -15.77
C VAL A 278 22.78 -6.32 -15.48
N VAL A 279 22.55 -7.13 -16.49
CA VAL A 279 21.77 -8.38 -16.37
C VAL A 279 22.74 -9.54 -16.16
N LEU A 280 22.56 -10.24 -15.05
CA LEU A 280 23.38 -11.37 -14.62
C LEU A 280 22.51 -12.66 -14.69
N HIS A 281 22.96 -13.65 -15.44
CA HIS A 281 22.34 -14.96 -15.46
C HIS A 281 22.83 -15.79 -14.29
N GLY A 282 21.93 -16.19 -13.39
CA GLY A 282 22.28 -17.00 -12.23
C GLY A 282 21.16 -17.15 -11.21
N ASP A 283 21.43 -17.99 -10.20
CA ASP A 283 20.54 -18.16 -9.06
C ASP A 283 20.84 -17.09 -8.00
N GLY A 284 19.84 -16.26 -7.65
CA GLY A 284 20.00 -15.19 -6.67
C GLY A 284 20.27 -15.68 -5.23
N SER A 285 20.15 -16.98 -4.96
CA SER A 285 20.52 -17.60 -3.68
C SER A 285 21.94 -18.13 -3.66
N ASP A 286 22.67 -18.05 -4.79
CA ASP A 286 24.06 -18.48 -4.87
C ASP A 286 24.99 -17.46 -4.18
N GLN A 287 25.66 -17.92 -3.11
CA GLN A 287 26.57 -17.08 -2.31
C GLN A 287 27.82 -16.66 -3.07
N GLU A 288 28.32 -17.51 -3.99
CA GLU A 288 29.52 -17.18 -4.77
C GLU A 288 29.20 -16.07 -5.75
N LEU A 289 28.10 -16.17 -6.48
CA LEU A 289 27.61 -15.13 -7.38
C LEU A 289 27.39 -13.80 -6.63
N LEU A 290 26.71 -13.83 -5.49
CA LEU A 290 26.45 -12.63 -4.68
C LEU A 290 27.76 -11.97 -4.19
N ARG A 291 28.78 -12.77 -3.88
CA ARG A 291 30.10 -12.26 -3.45
C ARG A 291 30.87 -11.66 -4.62
N GLU A 292 30.91 -12.33 -5.77
CA GLU A 292 31.57 -11.86 -6.99
C GLU A 292 30.97 -10.53 -7.46
N GLU A 293 29.66 -10.38 -7.32
CA GLU A 293 28.92 -9.18 -7.67
C GLU A 293 28.91 -8.09 -6.59
N ASN A 294 29.70 -8.28 -5.52
CA ASN A 294 29.92 -7.32 -4.44
C ASN A 294 28.62 -6.87 -3.76
N VAL A 295 27.80 -7.83 -3.31
CA VAL A 295 26.52 -7.55 -2.65
C VAL A 295 26.64 -6.62 -1.43
N GLN A 296 27.78 -6.65 -0.72
CA GLN A 296 28.06 -5.79 0.42
C GLN A 296 28.21 -4.30 0.06
N ASP A 297 28.51 -4.01 -1.21
CA ASP A 297 28.68 -2.63 -1.71
C ASP A 297 27.37 -2.06 -2.30
N MET A 298 26.29 -2.83 -2.27
CA MET A 298 24.96 -2.39 -2.70
C MET A 298 24.29 -1.58 -1.59
N ASP A 299 23.67 -0.46 -1.94
CA ASP A 299 22.86 0.34 -1.00
C ASP A 299 21.57 -0.40 -0.62
N VAL A 300 20.96 -1.09 -1.60
CA VAL A 300 19.73 -1.87 -1.42
C VAL A 300 19.77 -3.16 -2.24
N VAL A 301 19.33 -4.25 -1.64
CA VAL A 301 19.00 -5.50 -2.36
C VAL A 301 17.51 -5.71 -2.34
N VAL A 302 16.91 -5.96 -3.50
CA VAL A 302 15.46 -6.21 -3.66
C VAL A 302 15.23 -7.60 -4.19
N THR A 303 14.45 -8.42 -3.47
CA THR A 303 14.13 -9.79 -3.89
C THR A 303 12.70 -9.86 -4.41
N LEU A 304 12.57 -10.20 -5.70
CA LEU A 304 11.33 -10.10 -6.48
C LEU A 304 11.01 -11.36 -7.29
N THR A 305 11.59 -12.50 -6.95
CA THR A 305 11.27 -13.76 -7.62
C THR A 305 9.83 -14.19 -7.35
N ASP A 306 9.32 -15.18 -8.07
CA ASP A 306 7.97 -15.72 -7.83
C ASP A 306 7.92 -16.71 -6.67
N ASP A 307 9.08 -17.16 -6.20
CA ASP A 307 9.23 -18.04 -5.04
C ASP A 307 9.50 -17.22 -3.77
N GLU A 308 8.56 -17.26 -2.84
CA GLU A 308 8.62 -16.43 -1.62
C GLU A 308 9.67 -16.89 -0.64
N GLU A 309 9.86 -18.18 -0.53
CA GLU A 309 10.88 -18.80 0.32
C GLU A 309 12.27 -18.38 -0.16
N THR A 310 12.49 -18.41 -1.48
CA THR A 310 13.72 -17.89 -2.10
C THR A 310 13.89 -16.39 -1.80
N ASN A 311 12.84 -15.57 -1.91
CA ASN A 311 12.93 -14.14 -1.59
C ASN A 311 13.36 -13.91 -0.14
N ILE A 312 12.75 -14.64 0.81
CA ILE A 312 13.07 -14.55 2.25
C ILE A 312 14.52 -14.97 2.50
N LEU A 313 14.90 -16.16 2.01
CA LEU A 313 16.24 -16.70 2.25
C LEU A 313 17.32 -15.84 1.61
N THR A 314 17.12 -15.37 0.38
CA THR A 314 18.07 -14.48 -0.30
C THR A 314 18.19 -13.14 0.42
N SER A 315 17.08 -12.55 0.92
CA SER A 315 17.15 -11.32 1.70
C SER A 315 17.94 -11.49 3.00
N LEU A 316 17.73 -12.59 3.73
CA LEU A 316 18.49 -12.91 4.94
C LEU A 316 19.97 -13.15 4.64
N LEU A 317 20.26 -13.86 3.54
CA LEU A 317 21.61 -14.15 3.09
C LEU A 317 22.35 -12.87 2.72
N THR A 318 21.79 -12.02 1.90
CA THR A 318 22.40 -10.75 1.45
C THR A 318 22.61 -9.80 2.63
N LYS A 319 21.68 -9.74 3.58
CA LYS A 319 21.83 -8.99 4.83
C LYS A 319 23.01 -9.52 5.66
N ARG A 320 23.14 -10.85 5.79
CA ARG A 320 24.28 -11.48 6.48
C ARG A 320 25.62 -11.21 5.76
N MET A 321 25.60 -11.08 4.45
CA MET A 321 26.78 -10.76 3.63
C MET A 321 27.16 -9.28 3.66
N GLY A 322 26.39 -8.44 4.35
CA GLY A 322 26.72 -7.03 4.58
C GLY A 322 25.88 -6.02 3.80
N ALA A 323 24.85 -6.46 3.04
CA ALA A 323 23.92 -5.52 2.42
C ALA A 323 23.19 -4.71 3.51
N PRO A 324 23.27 -3.37 3.48
CA PRO A 324 22.72 -2.53 4.56
C PRO A 324 21.19 -2.52 4.59
N LYS A 325 20.56 -2.73 3.44
CA LYS A 325 19.11 -2.65 3.28
C LYS A 325 18.59 -3.75 2.34
N THR A 326 17.53 -4.43 2.76
CA THR A 326 16.83 -5.41 1.94
C THR A 326 15.35 -5.09 1.84
N ILE A 327 14.77 -5.23 0.64
CA ILE A 327 13.33 -5.12 0.41
C ILE A 327 12.85 -6.45 -0.17
N THR A 328 11.90 -7.11 0.50
CA THR A 328 11.49 -8.47 0.20
C THR A 328 10.06 -8.53 -0.32
N LYS A 329 9.83 -9.14 -1.49
CA LYS A 329 8.48 -9.40 -2.01
C LYS A 329 7.86 -10.60 -1.30
N ILE A 330 6.68 -10.41 -0.71
CA ILE A 330 5.87 -11.45 -0.06
C ILE A 330 4.42 -11.33 -0.52
N SER A 331 3.85 -12.41 -1.02
CA SER A 331 2.45 -12.45 -1.47
C SER A 331 1.55 -13.22 -0.49
N LYS A 332 2.10 -14.18 0.29
CA LYS A 332 1.36 -14.94 1.30
C LYS A 332 1.16 -14.10 2.57
N PHE A 333 -0.08 -13.77 2.88
CA PHE A 333 -0.41 -12.97 4.08
C PHE A 333 0.01 -13.63 5.39
N SER A 334 0.03 -14.97 5.44
CA SER A 334 0.47 -15.73 6.62
C SER A 334 1.96 -15.50 6.97
N TYR A 335 2.78 -15.07 6.02
CA TYR A 335 4.20 -14.82 6.26
C TYR A 335 4.48 -13.41 6.78
N LEU A 336 3.62 -12.43 6.48
CA LEU A 336 3.84 -11.03 6.86
C LEU A 336 4.13 -10.81 8.36
N PRO A 337 3.41 -11.47 9.30
CA PRO A 337 3.70 -11.30 10.74
C PRO A 337 5.07 -11.84 11.15
N LEU A 338 5.61 -12.81 10.40
CA LEU A 338 6.88 -13.45 10.73
C LEU A 338 8.10 -12.62 10.28
N MET A 339 7.92 -11.74 9.30
CA MET A 339 9.04 -11.04 8.65
C MET A 339 9.81 -10.15 9.63
N SER A 340 9.14 -9.38 10.45
CA SER A 340 9.78 -8.54 11.47
C SER A 340 10.53 -9.37 12.52
N MET A 341 10.00 -10.56 12.87
CA MET A 341 10.62 -11.46 13.85
C MET A 341 11.95 -12.04 13.36
N ILE A 342 12.11 -12.22 12.04
CA ILE A 342 13.34 -12.72 11.42
C ILE A 342 14.25 -11.59 10.92
N GLY A 343 13.90 -10.33 11.23
CA GLY A 343 14.71 -9.16 10.90
C GLY A 343 14.55 -8.65 9.45
N LEU A 344 13.47 -9.03 8.75
CA LEU A 344 13.10 -8.46 7.46
C LEU A 344 12.01 -7.41 7.66
N GLU A 345 12.42 -6.16 7.79
CA GLU A 345 11.53 -5.06 8.18
C GLU A 345 10.83 -4.44 6.97
N GLN A 346 11.49 -4.45 5.80
CA GLN A 346 10.94 -3.86 4.59
C GLN A 346 10.38 -4.95 3.68
N VAL A 347 9.07 -5.05 3.68
CA VAL A 347 8.32 -6.05 2.92
C VAL A 347 7.32 -5.36 2.01
N VAL A 348 7.22 -5.84 0.78
CA VAL A 348 6.23 -5.38 -0.20
C VAL A 348 5.37 -6.53 -0.66
N SER A 349 4.08 -6.27 -0.86
CA SER A 349 3.12 -7.29 -1.30
C SER A 349 2.27 -6.77 -2.46
N PRO A 350 2.37 -7.36 -3.65
CA PRO A 350 1.50 -7.01 -4.77
C PRO A 350 0.02 -7.20 -4.44
N ARG A 351 -0.31 -8.25 -3.67
CA ARG A 351 -1.70 -8.51 -3.25
C ARG A 351 -2.23 -7.44 -2.32
N LEU A 352 -1.43 -7.05 -1.32
CA LEU A 352 -1.82 -5.99 -0.38
C LEU A 352 -1.91 -4.63 -1.08
N SER A 353 -1.01 -4.34 -2.02
CA SER A 353 -1.07 -3.13 -2.84
C SER A 353 -2.35 -3.08 -3.66
N ALA A 354 -2.73 -4.18 -4.32
CA ALA A 354 -4.00 -4.26 -5.05
C ALA A 354 -5.21 -4.02 -4.13
N ILE A 355 -5.27 -4.69 -2.97
CA ILE A 355 -6.36 -4.54 -2.00
C ILE A 355 -6.49 -3.08 -1.56
N ASN A 356 -5.37 -2.43 -1.20
CA ASN A 356 -5.39 -1.04 -0.76
C ASN A 356 -5.93 -0.10 -1.85
N THR A 357 -5.47 -0.27 -3.09
CA THR A 357 -5.96 0.51 -4.23
C THR A 357 -7.44 0.28 -4.49
N ILE A 358 -7.91 -0.97 -4.44
CA ILE A 358 -9.31 -1.32 -4.65
C ILE A 358 -10.19 -0.71 -3.56
N LEU A 359 -9.84 -0.88 -2.29
CA LEU A 359 -10.62 -0.37 -1.17
C LEU A 359 -10.75 1.16 -1.22
N GLN A 360 -9.72 1.86 -1.66
CA GLN A 360 -9.75 3.31 -1.88
C GLN A 360 -10.88 3.71 -2.86
N HIS A 361 -11.07 2.94 -3.94
CA HIS A 361 -12.08 3.25 -4.98
C HIS A 361 -13.50 2.79 -4.64
N ILE A 362 -13.65 1.83 -3.71
CA ILE A 362 -14.96 1.30 -3.29
C ILE A 362 -15.59 2.13 -2.18
N ARG A 363 -14.80 2.83 -1.37
CA ARG A 363 -15.32 3.56 -0.20
C ARG A 363 -16.30 4.65 -0.59
N MET A 364 -17.40 4.70 0.17
CA MET A 364 -18.39 5.76 0.06
C MET A 364 -17.88 7.04 0.69
N GLY A 365 -18.20 8.16 0.06
CA GLY A 365 -17.74 9.48 0.47
C GLY A 365 -16.59 9.99 -0.39
N LYS A 366 -16.12 11.21 -0.13
CA LYS A 366 -14.97 11.78 -0.82
C LYS A 366 -13.65 11.33 -0.16
N VAL A 367 -13.49 9.99 0.05
CA VAL A 367 -12.19 9.43 0.45
C VAL A 367 -11.31 9.41 -0.80
N LEU A 368 -10.23 10.19 -0.78
CA LEU A 368 -9.31 10.36 -1.91
C LEU A 368 -8.19 9.32 -1.90
N ALA A 369 -7.73 8.93 -0.71
CA ALA A 369 -6.68 7.94 -0.52
C ALA A 369 -6.87 7.17 0.78
N ALA A 370 -6.44 5.92 0.80
CA ALA A 370 -6.38 5.12 2.02
C ALA A 370 -5.17 4.18 1.96
N LYS A 371 -4.50 3.99 3.09
CA LYS A 371 -3.39 3.07 3.24
C LYS A 371 -3.51 2.28 4.52
N SER A 372 -3.52 0.96 4.41
CA SER A 372 -3.45 0.06 5.56
C SER A 372 -2.06 0.09 6.19
N ILE A 373 -2.01 0.05 7.51
CA ILE A 373 -0.82 0.14 8.34
C ILE A 373 -0.72 -1.13 9.20
N LYS A 374 0.51 -1.65 9.35
CA LYS A 374 0.80 -2.82 10.18
C LYS A 374 -0.18 -3.98 9.95
N GLY A 375 -0.26 -4.47 8.71
CA GLY A 375 -1.09 -5.63 8.38
C GLY A 375 -2.59 -5.43 8.68
N GLU A 376 -3.16 -4.28 8.37
CA GLU A 376 -4.56 -3.90 8.59
C GLU A 376 -4.96 -3.62 10.06
N GLN A 377 -4.03 -3.35 10.97
CA GLN A 377 -4.38 -2.94 12.34
C GLN A 377 -4.92 -1.52 12.41
N ALA A 378 -4.49 -0.66 11.47
CA ALA A 378 -4.95 0.71 11.33
C ALA A 378 -4.92 1.15 9.88
N GLU A 379 -5.48 2.31 9.60
CA GLU A 379 -5.43 2.94 8.29
C GLU A 379 -5.16 4.43 8.42
N VAL A 380 -4.48 4.96 7.41
CA VAL A 380 -4.42 6.39 7.14
C VAL A 380 -5.34 6.68 5.96
N MET A 381 -6.28 7.57 6.15
CA MET A 381 -7.26 7.95 5.14
C MET A 381 -7.15 9.43 4.82
N GLU A 382 -7.25 9.77 3.54
CA GLU A 382 -7.43 11.14 3.08
C GLU A 382 -8.85 11.32 2.59
N ALA A 383 -9.54 12.34 3.08
CA ALA A 383 -10.91 12.63 2.70
C ALA A 383 -11.13 14.13 2.54
N VAL A 384 -12.13 14.51 1.72
CA VAL A 384 -12.61 15.88 1.63
C VAL A 384 -13.65 16.15 2.71
N ALA A 385 -13.44 17.19 3.51
CA ALA A 385 -14.39 17.65 4.50
C ALA A 385 -15.58 18.33 3.81
N LEU A 386 -16.75 17.70 3.88
CA LEU A 386 -17.98 18.24 3.31
C LEU A 386 -18.60 19.26 4.26
N GLU A 387 -19.27 20.27 3.73
CA GLU A 387 -19.90 21.34 4.51
C GLU A 387 -20.86 20.82 5.59
N THR A 388 -21.53 19.71 5.32
CA THR A 388 -22.51 19.06 6.22
C THR A 388 -21.89 18.04 7.18
N SER A 389 -20.59 17.79 7.10
CA SER A 389 -19.96 16.79 7.97
C SER A 389 -19.74 17.31 9.39
N ASP A 390 -19.87 16.41 10.37
CA ASP A 390 -19.74 16.75 11.80
C ASP A 390 -18.34 17.25 12.21
N ILE A 391 -17.34 17.07 11.34
CA ILE A 391 -15.95 17.42 11.59
C ILE A 391 -15.64 18.90 11.24
N VAL A 392 -16.58 19.62 10.60
CA VAL A 392 -16.37 20.99 10.09
C VAL A 392 -16.84 22.05 11.08
N GLY A 393 -16.14 23.19 11.13
CA GLY A 393 -16.59 24.43 11.75
C GLY A 393 -16.32 24.58 13.25
N LYS A 394 -15.73 23.57 13.91
CA LYS A 394 -15.38 23.61 15.34
C LYS A 394 -13.91 23.28 15.55
N PRO A 395 -13.27 23.79 16.62
CA PRO A 395 -11.94 23.32 17.03
C PRO A 395 -11.92 21.80 17.26
N LEU A 396 -10.85 21.14 16.82
CA LEU A 396 -10.72 19.68 16.94
C LEU A 396 -10.90 19.16 18.37
N LYS A 397 -10.52 19.93 19.38
CA LYS A 397 -10.73 19.59 20.80
C LYS A 397 -12.22 19.50 21.22
N GLU A 398 -13.11 20.13 20.45
CA GLU A 398 -14.56 20.16 20.72
C GLU A 398 -15.31 19.11 19.86
N ILE A 399 -14.62 18.51 18.90
CA ILE A 399 -15.19 17.47 18.04
C ILE A 399 -15.03 16.12 18.70
N ALA A 400 -16.12 15.31 18.73
CA ALA A 400 -16.09 13.94 19.23
C ALA A 400 -15.39 13.00 18.24
N ILE A 401 -14.06 13.15 18.08
CA ILE A 401 -13.27 12.23 17.27
C ILE A 401 -13.31 10.85 17.93
N PRO A 402 -13.62 9.78 17.17
CA PRO A 402 -13.70 8.42 17.70
C PRO A 402 -12.43 8.00 18.46
N LYS A 403 -12.61 7.27 19.58
CA LYS A 403 -11.47 6.67 20.26
C LYS A 403 -10.71 5.74 19.30
N GLY A 404 -9.43 5.96 19.16
CA GLY A 404 -8.61 5.22 18.19
C GLY A 404 -8.47 5.90 16.83
N ALA A 405 -8.91 7.14 16.69
CA ALA A 405 -8.66 7.98 15.53
C ALA A 405 -7.93 9.28 15.90
N LEU A 406 -7.20 9.84 14.94
CA LEU A 406 -6.45 11.09 15.07
C LEU A 406 -6.40 11.81 13.72
N VAL A 407 -6.78 13.08 13.68
CA VAL A 407 -6.51 13.95 12.51
C VAL A 407 -5.03 14.27 12.49
N THR A 408 -4.34 13.88 11.43
CA THR A 408 -2.88 13.98 11.34
C THR A 408 -2.40 15.05 10.38
N GLY A 409 -3.26 15.50 9.46
CA GLY A 409 -2.96 16.56 8.51
C GLY A 409 -4.23 17.21 7.98
N ILE A 410 -4.11 18.47 7.60
CA ILE A 410 -5.16 19.23 6.91
C ILE A 410 -4.48 19.93 5.73
N MET A 411 -5.02 19.78 4.53
CA MET A 411 -4.65 20.59 3.38
C MET A 411 -5.81 21.52 3.03
N ARG A 412 -5.60 22.80 3.19
CA ARG A 412 -6.53 23.87 2.84
C ARG A 412 -6.00 24.61 1.62
N GLU A 413 -6.71 24.53 0.51
CA GLU A 413 -6.22 25.02 -0.77
C GLU A 413 -4.84 24.43 -1.08
N ASN A 414 -3.79 25.23 -0.99
CA ASN A 414 -2.40 24.83 -1.20
C ASN A 414 -1.54 24.88 0.08
N ARG A 415 -2.14 25.00 1.26
CA ARG A 415 -1.43 25.07 2.55
C ARG A 415 -1.58 23.76 3.31
N ILE A 416 -0.47 23.26 3.82
CA ILE A 416 -0.45 22.15 4.77
C ILE A 416 -0.54 22.71 6.19
N ILE A 417 -1.41 22.11 6.99
CA ILE A 417 -1.59 22.44 8.42
C ILE A 417 -1.40 21.15 9.19
N ILE A 418 -0.39 21.11 10.02
CA ILE A 418 -0.26 20.05 11.04
C ILE A 418 -1.19 20.42 12.19
N PRO A 419 -2.25 19.62 12.44
CA PRO A 419 -3.33 20.03 13.31
C PRO A 419 -2.94 20.04 14.79
N THR A 420 -3.58 20.93 15.52
CA THR A 420 -3.59 20.97 17.00
C THR A 420 -5.04 20.91 17.47
N GLY A 421 -5.26 20.83 18.78
CA GLY A 421 -6.63 20.89 19.34
C GLY A 421 -7.41 22.16 18.98
N GLU A 422 -6.73 23.25 18.69
CA GLU A 422 -7.33 24.55 18.31
C GLU A 422 -7.61 24.65 16.81
N SER A 423 -7.12 23.71 16.00
CA SER A 423 -7.33 23.75 14.55
C SER A 423 -8.80 23.50 14.21
N VAL A 424 -9.32 24.31 13.27
CA VAL A 424 -10.68 24.21 12.74
C VAL A 424 -10.61 23.71 11.30
N ILE A 425 -11.36 22.67 10.99
CA ILE A 425 -11.54 22.16 9.63
C ILE A 425 -12.60 22.99 8.93
N ALA A 426 -12.28 23.48 7.74
CA ALA A 426 -13.20 24.22 6.87
C ALA A 426 -13.81 23.28 5.81
N PRO A 427 -14.97 23.67 5.22
CA PRO A 427 -15.50 22.97 4.07
C PRO A 427 -14.47 22.87 2.93
N ASN A 428 -14.42 21.72 2.25
CA ASN A 428 -13.48 21.39 1.18
C ASN A 428 -12.02 21.24 1.61
N ASP A 429 -11.67 21.33 2.89
CA ASP A 429 -10.36 20.90 3.35
C ASP A 429 -10.15 19.42 3.03
N ARG A 430 -8.96 19.06 2.57
CA ARG A 430 -8.54 17.65 2.52
C ARG A 430 -7.92 17.30 3.86
N ILE A 431 -8.45 16.29 4.52
CA ILE A 431 -8.03 15.89 5.85
C ILE A 431 -7.42 14.51 5.82
N ILE A 432 -6.32 14.34 6.53
CA ILE A 432 -5.65 13.06 6.70
C ILE A 432 -5.93 12.57 8.11
N ILE A 433 -6.54 11.39 8.21
CA ILE A 433 -6.95 10.77 9.49
C ILE A 433 -6.26 9.43 9.64
N PHE A 434 -5.55 9.24 10.74
CA PHE A 434 -5.12 7.94 11.20
C PHE A 434 -6.23 7.33 12.04
N ALA A 435 -6.59 6.05 11.77
CA ALA A 435 -7.63 5.36 12.54
C ALA A 435 -7.25 3.89 12.75
N LYS A 436 -7.40 3.40 14.00
CA LYS A 436 -7.40 1.97 14.29
C LYS A 436 -8.57 1.30 13.55
N LYS A 437 -8.39 0.05 13.14
CA LYS A 437 -9.42 -0.73 12.40
C LYS A 437 -10.83 -0.61 13.00
N GLN A 438 -10.93 -0.68 14.32
CA GLN A 438 -12.21 -0.60 15.04
C GLN A 438 -12.87 0.79 14.99
N ALA A 439 -12.09 1.84 14.73
CA ALA A 439 -12.57 3.22 14.68
C ALA A 439 -13.00 3.65 13.27
N ILE A 440 -12.61 2.92 12.22
CA ILE A 440 -12.86 3.27 10.81
C ILE A 440 -14.34 3.53 10.53
N PRO A 441 -15.30 2.65 10.90
CA PRO A 441 -16.71 2.89 10.61
C PRO A 441 -17.26 4.16 11.25
N GLN A 442 -16.74 4.53 12.43
CA GLN A 442 -17.16 5.75 13.12
C GLN A 442 -16.52 6.99 12.47
N VAL A 443 -15.28 6.88 11.97
CA VAL A 443 -14.61 7.94 11.22
C VAL A 443 -15.36 8.20 9.91
N GLU A 444 -15.70 7.17 9.17
CA GLU A 444 -16.50 7.31 7.93
C GLU A 444 -17.85 8.01 8.22
N LYS A 445 -18.49 7.70 9.35
CA LYS A 445 -19.75 8.33 9.74
C LYS A 445 -19.63 9.83 10.01
N ILE A 446 -18.56 10.30 10.66
CA ILE A 446 -18.36 11.74 10.89
C ILE A 446 -17.92 12.50 9.64
N LEU A 447 -17.42 11.79 8.62
CA LEU A 447 -17.06 12.31 7.31
C LEU A 447 -18.25 12.31 6.33
N ALA A 448 -19.25 11.45 6.57
CA ALA A 448 -20.41 11.31 5.69
C ALA A 448 -21.31 12.53 5.76
N VAL A 449 -22.02 12.76 4.66
CA VAL A 449 -23.08 13.78 4.57
C VAL A 449 -24.24 13.36 5.46
N LYS A 450 -24.75 14.25 6.30
CA LYS A 450 -26.09 14.12 6.85
C LYS A 450 -27.07 14.42 5.72
N LEU A 451 -27.79 13.38 5.26
CA LEU A 451 -28.95 13.52 4.40
C LEU A 451 -30.10 14.18 5.15
#